data_235e8d39137058ddd3146c24bae58648
#
_entry.id   235e8d39137058ddd3146c24bae58648
#
_cell.length_a   1.000
_cell.length_b   1.000
_cell.length_c   1.000
_cell.angle_alpha   90.00
_cell.angle_beta   90.00
_cell.angle_gamma   90.00
#
_symmetry.space_group_name_H-M   'P 1'
#
loop_
_entity.id
_entity.type
_entity.pdbx_description
1 polymer ?
#
loop_
_entity_poly.entity_id
_entity_poly.type
_entity_poly.pdbx_seq_one_letter_code
_entity_poly.pdbx_strand_id
1 'polypeptide(L)'
;MKIGIFDSGLGGLIIAKAIKKAMPQYDYVYLGDTKRVPYGNRSHDAVFEFTRECVDYLFRKENCALVIVACNTASARALRRLQKEYLMTPSPRSKSGHSPFAGGENRKILGVLIPAVEECAKFERIGVLGTRGTVDSNTFPLEIKKLWGSKPAKGRVKIFQNSAPMLVPLAEEGEIKNALPFIKKYLEPFRNKKLDAVVLGCTHYPIFKNQIRKILPKNIKIISQDEIVPKKLKNYLERHQEITKKLSKRKQAPKGSKASYGVKILVTDMTKSVEKLTKKWFGRIKPKLVNL
;
A
#
# COMPACT_ATOMS: atom_id res chain seq x y z
N MET A 1 -16.53 8.13 10.95
CA MET A 1 -15.28 7.33 11.02
C MET A 1 -14.36 7.73 9.86
N LYS A 2 -13.08 7.39 9.90
CA LYS A 2 -12.05 7.77 8.94
C LYS A 2 -11.60 6.58 8.07
N ILE A 3 -10.84 6.87 6.99
CA ILE A 3 -10.09 5.86 6.25
C ILE A 3 -8.65 5.88 6.77
N GLY A 4 -8.19 4.75 7.32
CA GLY A 4 -6.81 4.53 7.73
C GLY A 4 -5.97 4.09 6.52
N ILE A 5 -4.72 4.57 6.44
CA ILE A 5 -3.73 4.14 5.46
C ILE A 5 -2.46 3.82 6.22
N PHE A 6 -2.07 2.56 6.21
CA PHE A 6 -0.87 2.07 6.88
C PHE A 6 0.23 1.76 5.87
N ASP A 7 1.43 2.19 6.17
CA ASP A 7 2.66 1.82 5.46
C ASP A 7 3.80 1.56 6.45
N SER A 8 4.79 0.76 6.05
CA SER A 8 5.97 0.50 6.88
C SER A 8 6.92 1.69 7.01
N GLY A 9 6.76 2.71 6.18
CA GLY A 9 7.62 3.90 6.14
C GLY A 9 6.89 5.11 5.57
N LEU A 10 7.48 5.76 4.57
CA LEU A 10 6.95 6.99 3.97
C LEU A 10 6.47 6.83 2.52
N GLY A 11 6.81 5.69 1.87
CA GLY A 11 6.40 5.44 0.48
C GLY A 11 4.89 5.48 0.26
N GLY A 12 4.14 4.97 1.23
CA GLY A 12 2.68 5.00 1.22
C GLY A 12 2.03 6.38 1.19
N LEU A 13 2.77 7.45 1.51
CA LEU A 13 2.30 8.82 1.36
C LEU A 13 1.95 9.17 -0.09
N ILE A 14 2.63 8.55 -1.06
CA ILE A 14 2.33 8.72 -2.49
C ILE A 14 0.94 8.18 -2.80
N ILE A 15 0.64 6.98 -2.30
CA ILE A 15 -0.67 6.34 -2.45
C ILE A 15 -1.74 7.14 -1.69
N ALA A 16 -1.45 7.56 -0.46
CA ALA A 16 -2.36 8.38 0.35
C ALA A 16 -2.72 9.71 -0.34
N LYS A 17 -1.73 10.36 -0.96
CA LYS A 17 -1.96 11.58 -1.75
C LYS A 17 -2.86 11.32 -2.96
N ALA A 18 -2.65 10.22 -3.67
CA ALA A 18 -3.44 9.84 -4.83
C ALA A 18 -4.89 9.48 -4.43
N ILE A 19 -5.08 8.72 -3.35
CA ILE A 19 -6.40 8.40 -2.79
C ILE A 19 -7.15 9.67 -2.41
N LYS A 20 -6.49 10.56 -1.65
CA LYS A 20 -7.10 11.82 -1.25
C LYS A 20 -7.50 12.69 -2.41
N LYS A 21 -6.65 12.78 -3.44
CA LYS A 21 -6.97 13.53 -4.67
C LYS A 21 -8.22 12.98 -5.37
N ALA A 22 -8.37 11.65 -5.40
CA ALA A 22 -9.51 10.98 -6.03
C ALA A 22 -10.80 11.08 -5.21
N MET A 23 -10.70 11.15 -3.88
CA MET A 23 -11.84 11.15 -2.97
C MET A 23 -11.65 12.18 -1.85
N PRO A 24 -11.68 13.49 -2.15
CA PRO A 24 -11.38 14.56 -1.19
C PRO A 24 -12.45 14.74 -0.10
N GLN A 25 -13.62 14.12 -0.26
CA GLN A 25 -14.74 14.20 0.67
C GLN A 25 -14.57 13.41 1.96
N TYR A 26 -13.58 12.52 2.07
CA TYR A 26 -13.36 11.71 3.27
C TYR A 26 -12.22 12.25 4.14
N ASP A 27 -12.23 11.86 5.42
CA ASP A 27 -11.13 12.07 6.35
C ASP A 27 -10.20 10.86 6.35
N TYR A 28 -8.89 11.15 6.36
CA TYR A 28 -7.83 10.14 6.29
C TYR A 28 -6.89 10.22 7.48
N VAL A 29 -6.40 9.07 7.90
CA VAL A 29 -5.27 8.95 8.82
C VAL A 29 -4.21 8.09 8.15
N TYR A 30 -3.04 8.66 7.91
CA TYR A 30 -1.86 7.91 7.52
C TYR A 30 -1.07 7.52 8.76
N LEU A 31 -0.62 6.27 8.84
CA LEU A 31 0.31 5.78 9.84
C LEU A 31 1.50 5.13 9.15
N GLY A 32 2.69 5.73 9.33
CA GLY A 32 3.96 5.18 8.87
C GLY A 32 4.75 4.60 10.05
N ASP A 33 5.11 3.31 9.97
CA ASP A 33 5.92 2.65 10.99
C ASP A 33 7.42 2.91 10.77
N THR A 34 7.79 4.17 10.84
CA THR A 34 9.14 4.68 10.53
C THR A 34 10.22 4.15 11.47
N LYS A 35 9.85 3.73 12.69
CA LYS A 35 10.77 3.15 13.67
C LYS A 35 11.28 1.76 13.27
N ARG A 36 10.46 0.97 12.56
CA ARG A 36 10.76 -0.45 12.25
C ARG A 36 11.05 -0.71 10.77
N VAL A 37 11.06 0.32 9.93
CA VAL A 37 11.43 0.26 8.50
C VAL A 37 12.89 -0.22 8.33
N PRO A 38 13.23 -0.97 7.27
CA PRO A 38 12.36 -1.49 6.20
C PRO A 38 11.77 -2.87 6.53
N TYR A 39 10.50 -3.09 6.21
CA TYR A 39 9.84 -4.39 6.38
C TYR A 39 10.32 -5.47 5.39
N GLY A 40 10.87 -5.04 4.26
CA GLY A 40 11.31 -5.95 3.19
C GLY A 40 12.39 -6.96 3.59
N ASN A 41 13.10 -6.70 4.70
CA ASN A 41 14.18 -7.55 5.22
C ASN A 41 13.80 -8.25 6.55
N ARG A 42 12.55 -8.14 7.00
CA ARG A 42 12.05 -8.74 8.24
C ARG A 42 11.45 -10.12 7.99
N SER A 43 11.39 -10.96 9.03
CA SER A 43 10.69 -12.24 8.97
C SER A 43 9.19 -12.07 8.72
N HIS A 44 8.52 -13.16 8.35
CA HIS A 44 7.06 -13.18 8.15
C HIS A 44 6.31 -12.78 9.43
N ASP A 45 6.70 -13.36 10.57
CA ASP A 45 6.05 -13.12 11.85
C ASP A 45 6.27 -11.68 12.34
N ALA A 46 7.49 -11.15 12.23
CA ALA A 46 7.76 -9.76 12.58
C ALA A 46 6.90 -8.79 11.74
N VAL A 47 6.80 -9.01 10.42
CA VAL A 47 5.96 -8.18 9.55
C VAL A 47 4.49 -8.29 9.94
N PHE A 48 4.04 -9.49 10.31
CA PHE A 48 2.67 -9.70 10.75
C PHE A 48 2.37 -8.94 12.04
N GLU A 49 3.20 -9.11 13.10
CA GLU A 49 3.00 -8.45 14.39
C GLU A 49 3.03 -6.92 14.25
N PHE A 50 4.02 -6.38 13.54
CA PHE A 50 4.11 -4.93 13.32
C PHE A 50 2.90 -4.38 12.56
N THR A 51 2.43 -5.12 11.55
CA THR A 51 1.24 -4.72 10.79
C THR A 51 -0.01 -4.76 11.65
N ARG A 52 -0.13 -5.79 12.50
CA ARG A 52 -1.26 -5.96 13.42
C ARG A 52 -1.36 -4.79 14.39
N GLU A 53 -0.25 -4.44 15.06
CA GLU A 53 -0.20 -3.30 16.00
C GLU A 53 -0.64 -1.98 15.32
N CYS A 54 -0.12 -1.71 14.12
CA CYS A 54 -0.47 -0.52 13.37
C CYS A 54 -1.95 -0.48 12.96
N VAL A 55 -2.49 -1.62 12.51
CA VAL A 55 -3.90 -1.73 12.11
C VAL A 55 -4.80 -1.59 13.33
N ASP A 56 -4.44 -2.19 14.46
CA ASP A 56 -5.16 -2.05 15.73
C ASP A 56 -5.18 -0.59 16.19
N TYR A 57 -4.05 0.09 16.13
CA TYR A 57 -3.97 1.51 16.47
C TYR A 57 -4.93 2.34 15.62
N LEU A 58 -4.95 2.13 14.30
CA LEU A 58 -5.83 2.84 13.39
C LEU A 58 -7.31 2.57 13.67
N PHE A 59 -7.66 1.35 14.05
CA PHE A 59 -9.03 1.01 14.38
C PHE A 59 -9.45 1.55 15.75
N ARG A 60 -8.62 1.36 16.78
CA ARG A 60 -8.99 1.66 18.16
C ARG A 60 -8.77 3.13 18.55
N LYS A 61 -7.63 3.69 18.18
CA LYS A 61 -7.25 5.05 18.60
C LYS A 61 -7.72 6.10 17.59
N GLU A 62 -7.71 5.78 16.30
CA GLU A 62 -8.06 6.73 15.25
C GLU A 62 -9.48 6.57 14.73
N ASN A 63 -10.22 5.58 15.20
CA ASN A 63 -11.61 5.31 14.81
C ASN A 63 -11.80 5.19 13.30
N CYS A 64 -10.97 4.36 12.64
CA CYS A 64 -11.09 4.08 11.23
C CYS A 64 -12.17 3.00 10.97
N ALA A 65 -12.99 3.17 9.94
CA ALA A 65 -13.94 2.15 9.46
C ALA A 65 -13.28 1.17 8.50
N LEU A 66 -12.28 1.66 7.77
CA LEU A 66 -11.53 0.95 6.75
C LEU A 66 -10.05 1.26 6.92
N VAL A 67 -9.20 0.22 6.87
CA VAL A 67 -7.74 0.38 6.83
C VAL A 67 -7.20 -0.18 5.52
N ILE A 68 -6.38 0.62 4.84
CA ILE A 68 -5.65 0.24 3.63
C ILE A 68 -4.21 -0.04 4.00
N VAL A 69 -3.77 -1.28 3.84
CA VAL A 69 -2.37 -1.69 3.99
C VAL A 69 -1.65 -1.32 2.68
N ALA A 70 -1.02 -0.14 2.67
CA ALA A 70 -0.32 0.40 1.50
C ALA A 70 1.02 -0.30 1.26
N CYS A 71 1.72 -0.74 2.32
CA CYS A 71 2.97 -1.48 2.20
C CYS A 71 2.77 -2.81 1.46
N ASN A 72 3.52 -3.01 0.36
CA ASN A 72 3.45 -4.27 -0.41
C ASN A 72 3.94 -5.48 0.38
N THR A 73 5.02 -5.32 1.15
CA THR A 73 5.55 -6.38 1.99
C THR A 73 4.52 -6.81 3.05
N ALA A 74 3.88 -5.85 3.71
CA ALA A 74 2.82 -6.12 4.68
C ALA A 74 1.58 -6.72 4.01
N SER A 75 1.16 -6.19 2.84
CA SER A 75 0.06 -6.76 2.07
C SER A 75 0.31 -8.19 1.63
N ALA A 76 1.56 -8.53 1.28
CA ALA A 76 1.93 -9.86 0.85
C ALA A 76 2.03 -10.87 2.01
N ARG A 77 2.54 -10.44 3.17
CA ARG A 77 2.90 -11.34 4.29
C ARG A 77 1.88 -11.36 5.44
N ALA A 78 1.17 -10.26 5.67
CA ALA A 78 0.31 -10.11 6.85
C ALA A 78 -1.19 -10.05 6.53
N LEU A 79 -1.58 -9.50 5.38
CA LEU A 79 -2.96 -9.12 5.10
C LEU A 79 -3.96 -10.28 5.25
N ARG A 80 -3.68 -11.44 4.66
CA ARG A 80 -4.60 -12.60 4.69
C ARG A 80 -4.84 -13.11 6.11
N ARG A 81 -3.77 -13.17 6.92
CA ARG A 81 -3.87 -13.58 8.32
C ARG A 81 -4.65 -12.56 9.13
N LEU A 82 -4.38 -11.28 8.96
CA LEU A 82 -5.14 -10.21 9.61
C LEU A 82 -6.62 -10.24 9.23
N GLN A 83 -6.94 -10.37 7.95
CA GLN A 83 -8.32 -10.47 7.50
C GLN A 83 -9.05 -11.65 8.16
N LYS A 84 -8.41 -12.80 8.30
CA LYS A 84 -8.98 -13.97 9.01
C LYS A 84 -9.21 -13.66 10.49
N GLU A 85 -8.24 -13.08 11.18
CA GLU A 85 -8.37 -12.72 12.59
C GLU A 85 -9.52 -11.74 12.83
N TYR A 86 -9.64 -10.71 12.00
CA TYR A 86 -10.72 -9.72 12.10
C TYR A 86 -12.10 -10.25 11.68
N LEU A 87 -12.18 -11.28 10.83
CA LEU A 87 -13.44 -11.92 10.44
C LEU A 87 -13.89 -12.98 11.45
N MET A 88 -12.94 -13.68 12.11
CA MET A 88 -13.22 -14.78 13.04
C MET A 88 -13.45 -14.34 14.48
N THR A 89 -13.23 -13.06 14.80
CA THR A 89 -13.45 -12.58 16.16
C THR A 89 -14.95 -12.39 16.40
N PRO A 90 -15.58 -13.19 17.26
CA PRO A 90 -17.00 -13.03 17.59
C PRO A 90 -17.27 -11.67 18.22
N SER A 91 -18.49 -11.16 18.02
CA SER A 91 -19.07 -10.03 18.75
C SER A 91 -18.85 -10.17 20.28
N PRO A 92 -18.86 -9.08 21.07
CA PRO A 92 -18.42 -9.00 22.47
C PRO A 92 -19.16 -9.88 23.49
N ARG A 93 -19.87 -10.90 23.09
CA ARG A 93 -20.55 -11.85 23.98
C ARG A 93 -19.70 -13.05 24.46
N SER A 94 -18.44 -13.16 24.04
CA SER A 94 -17.57 -14.22 24.56
C SER A 94 -17.05 -13.84 25.95
N LYS A 95 -17.40 -14.63 26.95
CA LYS A 95 -17.08 -14.46 28.39
C LYS A 95 -15.59 -14.59 28.73
N SER A 96 -14.71 -14.81 27.79
CA SER A 96 -13.25 -14.82 27.98
C SER A 96 -12.68 -13.45 27.63
N GLY A 97 -12.37 -12.64 28.62
CA GLY A 97 -11.97 -11.22 28.55
C GLY A 97 -10.70 -10.86 27.76
N HIS A 98 -10.31 -11.62 26.76
CA HIS A 98 -9.12 -11.40 25.96
C HIS A 98 -9.37 -11.50 24.45
N SER A 99 -10.52 -10.97 23.96
CA SER A 99 -10.60 -10.71 22.52
C SER A 99 -9.82 -9.44 22.19
N PRO A 100 -8.73 -9.48 21.42
CA PRO A 100 -7.98 -8.29 21.03
C PRO A 100 -8.82 -7.30 20.23
N PHE A 101 -10.04 -7.69 19.82
CA PHE A 101 -10.88 -6.94 18.87
C PHE A 101 -12.32 -6.73 19.40
N ALA A 102 -12.45 -6.17 20.60
CA ALA A 102 -13.75 -5.74 21.12
C ALA A 102 -14.30 -4.57 20.27
N GLY A 103 -15.04 -4.91 19.25
CA GLY A 103 -15.71 -3.96 18.37
C GLY A 103 -16.35 -4.72 17.20
N GLY A 104 -17.48 -5.42 17.48
CA GLY A 104 -18.27 -6.19 16.52
C GLY A 104 -18.89 -5.38 15.39
N GLU A 105 -18.17 -4.41 14.87
CA GLU A 105 -18.58 -3.58 13.76
C GLU A 105 -17.81 -3.98 12.51
N ASN A 106 -18.52 -4.09 11.40
CA ASN A 106 -18.05 -4.32 10.03
C ASN A 106 -16.84 -3.43 9.61
N ARG A 107 -15.68 -3.57 10.28
CA ARG A 107 -14.43 -2.92 9.91
C ARG A 107 -13.76 -3.76 8.84
N LYS A 108 -13.10 -3.10 7.88
CA LYS A 108 -12.48 -3.78 6.74
C LYS A 108 -11.00 -3.44 6.62
N ILE A 109 -10.23 -4.44 6.21
CA ILE A 109 -8.80 -4.28 5.89
C ILE A 109 -8.62 -4.64 4.41
N LEU A 110 -8.09 -3.72 3.65
CA LEU A 110 -7.75 -3.90 2.23
C LEU A 110 -6.25 -3.75 2.03
N GLY A 111 -5.71 -4.43 1.03
CA GLY A 111 -4.31 -4.29 0.64
C GLY A 111 -4.16 -3.76 -0.77
N VAL A 112 -3.03 -3.14 -1.05
CA VAL A 112 -2.73 -2.58 -2.37
C VAL A 112 -2.28 -3.62 -3.39
N LEU A 113 -1.95 -4.83 -2.93
CA LEU A 113 -1.46 -5.91 -3.80
C LEU A 113 -2.55 -6.42 -4.73
N ILE A 114 -3.75 -6.70 -4.22
CA ILE A 114 -4.84 -7.27 -5.03
C ILE A 114 -5.27 -6.36 -6.19
N PRO A 115 -5.47 -5.03 -6.02
CA PRO A 115 -5.69 -4.12 -7.13
C PRO A 115 -4.63 -4.20 -8.24
N ALA A 116 -3.35 -4.34 -7.86
CA ALA A 116 -2.26 -4.49 -8.83
C ALA A 116 -2.29 -5.86 -9.53
N VAL A 117 -2.60 -6.94 -8.81
CA VAL A 117 -2.78 -8.30 -9.35
C VAL A 117 -3.92 -8.34 -10.37
N GLU A 118 -5.06 -7.71 -10.08
CA GLU A 118 -6.18 -7.62 -11.02
C GLU A 118 -5.79 -6.88 -12.31
N GLU A 119 -4.95 -5.85 -12.23
CA GLU A 119 -4.43 -5.15 -13.40
C GLU A 119 -3.44 -6.03 -14.17
N CYS A 120 -2.56 -6.75 -13.46
CA CYS A 120 -1.63 -7.70 -14.05
C CYS A 120 -2.32 -8.81 -14.84
N ALA A 121 -3.48 -9.27 -14.37
CA ALA A 121 -4.24 -10.35 -15.02
C ALA A 121 -4.74 -10.03 -16.45
N LYS A 122 -4.48 -8.82 -16.95
CA LYS A 122 -4.76 -8.43 -18.35
C LYS A 122 -3.61 -8.79 -19.30
N PHE A 123 -2.46 -9.21 -18.78
CA PHE A 123 -1.22 -9.42 -19.51
C PHE A 123 -0.71 -10.86 -19.33
N GLU A 124 0.03 -11.38 -20.32
CA GLU A 124 0.53 -12.76 -20.32
C GLU A 124 1.96 -12.87 -19.73
N ARG A 125 2.78 -11.85 -19.97
CA ARG A 125 4.19 -11.84 -19.57
C ARG A 125 4.46 -10.66 -18.65
N ILE A 126 4.56 -10.93 -17.35
CA ILE A 126 4.53 -9.92 -16.30
C ILE A 126 5.86 -9.91 -15.54
N GLY A 127 6.48 -8.74 -15.45
CA GLY A 127 7.59 -8.47 -14.53
C GLY A 127 7.06 -7.93 -13.21
N VAL A 128 7.57 -8.42 -12.09
CA VAL A 128 7.30 -7.89 -10.74
C VAL A 128 8.61 -7.35 -10.17
N LEU A 129 8.70 -6.04 -10.01
CA LEU A 129 9.80 -5.38 -9.32
C LEU A 129 9.33 -5.08 -7.90
N GLY A 130 9.92 -5.75 -6.88
CA GLY A 130 9.47 -5.67 -5.49
C GLY A 130 10.59 -5.52 -4.48
N THR A 131 10.25 -5.46 -3.19
CA THR A 131 11.24 -5.69 -2.12
C THR A 131 11.55 -7.18 -2.02
N ARG A 132 12.63 -7.56 -1.32
CA ARG A 132 12.90 -8.97 -1.02
C ARG A 132 11.67 -9.65 -0.42
N GLY A 133 11.12 -9.08 0.65
CA GLY A 133 9.97 -9.67 1.32
C GLY A 133 8.74 -9.83 0.44
N THR A 134 8.52 -8.95 -0.53
CA THR A 134 7.44 -9.09 -1.51
C THR A 134 7.71 -10.21 -2.49
N VAL A 135 8.93 -10.31 -3.01
CA VAL A 135 9.34 -11.33 -3.99
C VAL A 135 9.36 -12.72 -3.33
N ASP A 136 10.01 -12.84 -2.18
CA ASP A 136 10.16 -14.11 -1.44
C ASP A 136 8.80 -14.67 -0.96
N SER A 137 7.81 -13.80 -0.70
CA SER A 137 6.46 -14.23 -0.35
C SER A 137 5.74 -14.99 -1.46
N ASN A 138 6.20 -14.86 -2.70
CA ASN A 138 5.58 -15.42 -3.91
C ASN A 138 4.09 -15.06 -4.09
N THR A 139 3.60 -14.03 -3.40
CA THR A 139 2.17 -13.67 -3.37
C THR A 139 1.68 -13.15 -4.72
N PHE A 140 2.47 -12.34 -5.44
CA PHE A 140 2.09 -11.87 -6.77
C PHE A 140 1.85 -13.03 -7.74
N PRO A 141 2.79 -13.97 -7.94
CA PRO A 141 2.56 -15.15 -8.80
C PRO A 141 1.34 -15.97 -8.38
N LEU A 142 1.17 -16.22 -7.09
CA LEU A 142 0.06 -17.01 -6.57
C LEU A 142 -1.30 -16.36 -6.87
N GLU A 143 -1.45 -15.07 -6.58
CA GLU A 143 -2.71 -14.36 -6.78
C GLU A 143 -3.00 -14.12 -8.28
N ILE A 144 -1.97 -13.82 -9.10
CA ILE A 144 -2.15 -13.69 -10.55
C ILE A 144 -2.60 -15.02 -11.16
N LYS A 145 -1.96 -16.14 -10.80
CA LYS A 145 -2.33 -17.47 -11.30
C LYS A 145 -3.75 -17.86 -10.90
N LYS A 146 -4.21 -17.52 -9.71
CA LYS A 146 -5.60 -17.75 -9.29
C LYS A 146 -6.60 -17.04 -10.20
N LEU A 147 -6.34 -15.78 -10.56
CA LEU A 147 -7.21 -15.03 -11.46
C LEU A 147 -7.16 -15.56 -12.90
N TRP A 148 -5.99 -16.07 -13.34
CA TRP A 148 -5.84 -16.66 -14.67
C TRP A 148 -6.52 -18.03 -14.77
N GLY A 149 -6.44 -18.87 -13.76
CA GLY A 149 -7.09 -20.18 -13.71
C GLY A 149 -8.60 -20.15 -13.85
N SER A 150 -9.22 -18.98 -13.61
CA SER A 150 -10.66 -18.74 -13.79
C SER A 150 -11.05 -18.36 -15.23
N LYS A 151 -10.08 -18.22 -16.16
CA LYS A 151 -10.33 -17.81 -17.55
C LYS A 151 -10.21 -19.02 -18.49
N PRO A 152 -11.28 -19.41 -19.19
CA PRO A 152 -11.17 -20.44 -20.22
C PRO A 152 -10.29 -19.93 -21.37
N ALA A 153 -9.41 -20.81 -21.87
CA ALA A 153 -8.72 -20.74 -23.18
C ALA A 153 -7.65 -19.66 -23.41
N LYS A 154 -6.97 -19.11 -22.38
CA LYS A 154 -5.74 -18.31 -22.60
C LYS A 154 -4.51 -19.01 -22.06
N GLY A 155 -3.41 -18.90 -22.84
CA GLY A 155 -2.13 -19.55 -22.57
C GLY A 155 -1.58 -19.37 -21.15
N ARG A 156 -0.48 -20.05 -20.83
CA ARG A 156 0.15 -19.99 -19.49
C ARG A 156 0.72 -18.58 -19.22
N VAL A 157 0.18 -17.87 -18.22
CA VAL A 157 0.79 -16.63 -17.74
C VAL A 157 2.22 -16.89 -17.25
N LYS A 158 3.16 -16.06 -17.71
CA LYS A 158 4.59 -16.09 -17.31
C LYS A 158 4.89 -14.89 -16.41
N ILE A 159 5.35 -15.18 -15.21
CA ILE A 159 5.61 -14.16 -14.21
C ILE A 159 7.08 -14.21 -13.83
N PHE A 160 7.76 -13.09 -13.93
CA PHE A 160 9.17 -12.91 -13.60
C PHE A 160 9.28 -11.93 -12.45
N GLN A 161 9.97 -12.30 -11.38
CA GLN A 161 10.14 -11.43 -10.22
C GLN A 161 11.60 -11.06 -10.04
N ASN A 162 11.84 -9.82 -9.64
CA ASN A 162 13.17 -9.39 -9.19
C ASN A 162 13.04 -8.44 -8.00
N SER A 163 13.94 -8.58 -7.03
CA SER A 163 13.98 -7.71 -5.86
C SER A 163 14.89 -6.50 -6.11
N ALA A 164 14.45 -5.32 -5.65
CA ALA A 164 15.18 -4.08 -5.81
C ALA A 164 15.36 -3.34 -4.45
N PRO A 165 16.07 -3.96 -3.47
CA PRO A 165 16.10 -3.51 -2.08
C PRO A 165 16.70 -2.10 -1.91
N MET A 166 17.67 -1.69 -2.73
CA MET A 166 18.32 -0.38 -2.61
C MET A 166 17.42 0.80 -3.03
N LEU A 167 16.33 0.54 -3.75
CA LEU A 167 15.46 1.63 -4.18
C LEU A 167 14.66 2.25 -3.02
N VAL A 168 14.44 1.52 -1.92
CA VAL A 168 13.75 2.07 -0.74
C VAL A 168 14.62 3.12 -0.04
N PRO A 169 15.84 2.81 0.45
CA PRO A 169 16.68 3.83 1.08
C PRO A 169 17.00 5.01 0.15
N LEU A 170 17.26 4.78 -1.13
CA LEU A 170 17.49 5.87 -2.09
C LEU A 170 16.28 6.80 -2.22
N ALA A 171 15.06 6.27 -2.13
CA ALA A 171 13.85 7.07 -2.15
C ALA A 171 13.67 7.89 -0.87
N GLU A 172 13.93 7.29 0.30
CA GLU A 172 13.79 7.93 1.61
C GLU A 172 14.83 9.02 1.84
N GLU A 173 16.06 8.84 1.35
CA GLU A 173 17.10 9.87 1.36
C GLU A 173 16.93 10.94 0.25
N GLY A 174 16.02 10.71 -0.69
CA GLY A 174 15.78 11.64 -1.80
C GLY A 174 16.82 11.53 -2.93
N GLU A 175 17.64 10.47 -2.93
CA GLU A 175 18.71 10.19 -3.89
C GLU A 175 18.20 9.65 -5.24
N ILE A 176 17.24 10.38 -5.81
CA ILE A 176 16.52 9.95 -7.02
C ILE A 176 17.47 9.85 -8.22
N LYS A 177 18.42 10.80 -8.37
CA LYS A 177 19.35 10.80 -9.50
C LYS A 177 20.34 9.64 -9.41
N ASN A 178 20.80 9.32 -8.21
CA ASN A 178 21.77 8.26 -7.92
C ASN A 178 21.17 6.86 -7.99
N ALA A 179 19.84 6.74 -8.13
CA ALA A 179 19.15 5.45 -8.27
C ALA A 179 19.32 4.81 -9.66
N LEU A 180 19.72 5.56 -10.69
CA LEU A 180 19.73 5.09 -12.08
C LEU A 180 20.58 3.82 -12.32
N PRO A 181 21.81 3.67 -11.80
CA PRO A 181 22.59 2.44 -11.94
C PRO A 181 21.88 1.22 -11.31
N PHE A 182 21.29 1.41 -10.14
CA PHE A 182 20.54 0.36 -9.45
C PHE A 182 19.28 -0.03 -10.22
N ILE A 183 18.55 0.94 -10.77
CA ILE A 183 17.36 0.65 -11.59
C ILE A 183 17.74 -0.17 -12.82
N LYS A 184 18.83 0.19 -13.53
CA LYS A 184 19.35 -0.58 -14.67
C LYS A 184 19.66 -2.02 -14.25
N LYS A 185 20.42 -2.21 -13.16
CA LYS A 185 20.79 -3.53 -12.62
C LYS A 185 19.55 -4.36 -12.28
N TYR A 186 18.54 -3.75 -11.65
CA TYR A 186 17.33 -4.48 -11.22
C TYR A 186 16.35 -4.76 -12.37
N LEU A 187 16.42 -4.02 -13.47
CA LEU A 187 15.62 -4.30 -14.67
C LEU A 187 16.31 -5.27 -15.65
N GLU A 188 17.64 -5.49 -15.53
CA GLU A 188 18.39 -6.39 -16.41
C GLU A 188 17.80 -7.80 -16.52
N PRO A 189 17.37 -8.47 -15.43
CA PRO A 189 16.74 -9.81 -15.51
C PRO A 189 15.47 -9.84 -16.37
N PHE A 190 14.87 -8.69 -16.66
CA PHE A 190 13.66 -8.55 -17.47
C PHE A 190 13.91 -8.34 -18.95
N ARG A 191 15.13 -7.96 -19.33
CA ARG A 191 15.49 -7.49 -20.69
C ARG A 191 15.04 -8.42 -21.83
N ASN A 192 15.30 -9.71 -21.71
CA ASN A 192 15.02 -10.71 -22.75
C ASN A 192 13.72 -11.51 -22.49
N LYS A 193 12.86 -11.04 -21.58
CA LYS A 193 11.66 -11.78 -21.18
C LYS A 193 10.42 -11.44 -22.03
N LYS A 194 10.52 -10.52 -23.00
CA LYS A 194 9.39 -10.07 -23.85
C LYS A 194 8.16 -9.72 -23.01
N LEU A 195 8.35 -8.87 -22.00
CA LEU A 195 7.28 -8.52 -21.07
C LEU A 195 6.21 -7.66 -21.73
N ASP A 196 4.95 -7.86 -21.33
CA ASP A 196 3.82 -6.97 -21.65
C ASP A 196 3.67 -5.87 -20.60
N ALA A 197 3.96 -6.20 -19.34
CA ALA A 197 3.83 -5.27 -18.22
C ALA A 197 4.90 -5.49 -17.15
N VAL A 198 5.23 -4.41 -16.43
CA VAL A 198 6.03 -4.43 -15.19
C VAL A 198 5.23 -3.76 -14.09
N VAL A 199 5.00 -4.47 -12.98
CA VAL A 199 4.37 -3.91 -11.78
C VAL A 199 5.40 -3.39 -10.80
N LEU A 200 5.16 -2.18 -10.28
CA LEU A 200 5.95 -1.57 -9.22
C LEU A 200 5.40 -2.06 -7.86
N GLY A 201 5.95 -3.17 -7.37
CA GLY A 201 5.52 -3.88 -6.17
C GLY A 201 6.10 -3.32 -4.87
N CYS A 202 6.30 -2.01 -4.79
CA CYS A 202 6.69 -1.29 -3.59
C CYS A 202 6.17 0.15 -3.66
N THR A 203 5.73 0.69 -2.52
CA THR A 203 5.17 2.04 -2.38
C THR A 203 6.14 3.15 -2.75
N HIS A 204 7.45 2.90 -2.65
CA HIS A 204 8.49 3.86 -3.01
C HIS A 204 8.78 3.91 -4.52
N TYR A 205 8.54 2.82 -5.26
CA TYR A 205 9.00 2.72 -6.64
C TYR A 205 8.32 3.67 -7.64
N PRO A 206 7.09 4.17 -7.41
CA PRO A 206 6.52 5.23 -8.24
C PRO A 206 7.38 6.50 -8.34
N ILE A 207 8.23 6.77 -7.33
CA ILE A 207 9.20 7.89 -7.37
C ILE A 207 10.15 7.77 -8.56
N PHE A 208 10.52 6.54 -8.92
CA PHE A 208 11.46 6.22 -10.01
C PHE A 208 10.77 5.91 -11.34
N LYS A 209 9.47 6.10 -11.45
CA LYS A 209 8.69 5.73 -12.64
C LYS A 209 9.25 6.32 -13.93
N ASN A 210 9.70 7.57 -13.89
CA ASN A 210 10.28 8.24 -15.05
C ASN A 210 11.62 7.62 -15.47
N GLN A 211 12.49 7.24 -14.52
CA GLN A 211 13.75 6.56 -14.81
C GLN A 211 13.51 5.14 -15.34
N ILE A 212 12.58 4.41 -14.71
CA ILE A 212 12.16 3.08 -15.17
C ILE A 212 11.60 3.16 -16.59
N ARG A 213 10.76 4.17 -16.88
CA ARG A 213 10.18 4.38 -18.22
C ARG A 213 11.23 4.63 -19.31
N LYS A 214 12.35 5.31 -18.97
CA LYS A 214 13.45 5.56 -19.91
C LYS A 214 14.24 4.30 -20.27
N ILE A 215 14.23 3.28 -19.40
CA ILE A 215 14.97 2.02 -19.58
C ILE A 215 14.11 0.96 -20.26
N LEU A 216 12.84 0.87 -19.87
CA LEU A 216 11.91 -0.12 -20.43
C LEU A 216 11.45 0.29 -21.84
N PRO A 217 11.30 -0.67 -22.78
CA PRO A 217 10.66 -0.45 -24.07
C PRO A 217 9.28 0.23 -23.92
N LYS A 218 8.92 1.10 -24.86
CA LYS A 218 7.69 1.91 -24.80
C LYS A 218 6.41 1.06 -24.76
N ASN A 219 6.41 -0.10 -25.40
CA ASN A 219 5.29 -1.05 -25.43
C ASN A 219 5.05 -1.75 -24.09
N ILE A 220 6.02 -1.79 -23.17
CA ILE A 220 5.83 -2.42 -21.85
C ILE A 220 4.99 -1.50 -20.96
N LYS A 221 3.85 -1.97 -20.48
CA LYS A 221 3.01 -1.22 -19.53
C LYS A 221 3.66 -1.19 -18.15
N ILE A 222 3.76 0.00 -17.55
CA ILE A 222 4.14 0.14 -16.14
C ILE A 222 2.85 0.19 -15.32
N ILE A 223 2.70 -0.77 -14.39
CA ILE A 223 1.58 -0.87 -13.45
C ILE A 223 2.03 -0.26 -12.13
N SER A 224 1.41 0.85 -11.72
CA SER A 224 1.78 1.60 -10.53
C SER A 224 0.59 1.78 -9.60
N GLN A 225 0.79 1.51 -8.32
CA GLN A 225 -0.31 1.44 -7.35
C GLN A 225 -0.93 2.80 -7.02
N ASP A 226 -0.17 3.89 -7.12
CA ASP A 226 -0.68 5.25 -6.98
C ASP A 226 -1.74 5.62 -8.05
N GLU A 227 -1.70 4.96 -9.22
CA GLU A 227 -2.69 5.13 -10.27
C GLU A 227 -3.90 4.21 -10.16
N ILE A 228 -3.67 2.99 -9.64
CA ILE A 228 -4.68 1.92 -9.63
C ILE A 228 -5.50 1.91 -8.36
N VAL A 229 -4.84 2.03 -7.21
CA VAL A 229 -5.50 1.89 -5.91
C VAL A 229 -6.61 2.91 -5.70
N PRO A 230 -6.46 4.21 -6.05
CA PRO A 230 -7.55 5.18 -5.89
C PRO A 230 -8.82 4.81 -6.66
N LYS A 231 -8.67 4.33 -7.91
CA LYS A 231 -9.79 3.92 -8.77
C LYS A 231 -10.51 2.69 -8.20
N LYS A 232 -9.73 1.68 -7.79
CA LYS A 232 -10.26 0.44 -7.21
C LYS A 232 -10.93 0.68 -5.86
N LEU A 233 -10.36 1.56 -5.04
CA LEU A 233 -10.96 1.94 -3.76
C LEU A 233 -12.28 2.68 -3.96
N LYS A 234 -12.36 3.61 -4.92
CA LYS A 234 -13.61 4.29 -5.25
C LYS A 234 -14.70 3.30 -5.63
N ASN A 235 -14.42 2.38 -6.55
CA ASN A 235 -15.35 1.34 -6.96
C ASN A 235 -15.73 0.38 -5.81
N TYR A 236 -14.79 0.11 -4.90
CA TYR A 236 -15.08 -0.67 -3.70
C TYR A 236 -16.09 0.04 -2.81
N LEU A 237 -15.88 1.32 -2.49
CA LEU A 237 -16.77 2.10 -1.65
C LEU A 237 -18.16 2.31 -2.27
N GLU A 238 -18.25 2.40 -3.60
CA GLU A 238 -19.53 2.48 -4.32
C GLU A 238 -20.37 1.19 -4.14
N ARG A 239 -19.72 0.02 -4.10
CA ARG A 239 -20.38 -1.29 -3.91
C ARG A 239 -20.64 -1.64 -2.45
N HIS A 240 -19.88 -1.04 -1.51
CA HIS A 240 -19.93 -1.32 -0.08
C HIS A 240 -20.52 -0.13 0.69
N GLN A 241 -21.84 0.09 0.52
CA GLN A 241 -22.53 1.23 1.14
C GLN A 241 -22.53 1.16 2.67
N GLU A 242 -22.47 -0.04 3.25
CA GLU A 242 -22.35 -0.26 4.68
C GLU A 242 -21.07 0.35 5.28
N ILE A 243 -19.97 0.40 4.51
CA ILE A 243 -18.74 1.09 4.90
C ILE A 243 -18.85 2.58 4.63
N THR A 244 -19.35 2.94 3.45
CA THR A 244 -19.46 4.33 3.00
C THR A 244 -20.34 5.17 3.94
N LYS A 245 -21.44 4.59 4.46
CA LYS A 245 -22.31 5.25 5.42
C LYS A 245 -21.63 5.56 6.77
N LYS A 246 -20.62 4.77 7.15
CA LYS A 246 -19.84 4.99 8.39
C LYS A 246 -18.77 6.07 8.22
N LEU A 247 -18.34 6.35 6.97
CA LEU A 247 -17.31 7.34 6.70
C LEU A 247 -17.85 8.76 6.87
N SER A 248 -17.13 9.57 7.63
CA SER A 248 -17.42 11.00 7.77
C SER A 248 -17.23 11.70 6.43
N LYS A 249 -18.29 12.31 5.92
CA LYS A 249 -18.22 13.16 4.73
C LYS A 249 -17.96 14.60 5.18
N ARG A 250 -16.93 15.21 4.66
CA ARG A 250 -16.69 16.65 4.85
C ARG A 250 -17.71 17.45 4.05
N LYS A 251 -18.27 18.46 4.68
CA LYS A 251 -18.86 19.57 3.91
C LYS A 251 -17.75 20.18 3.07
N GLN A 252 -17.99 20.42 1.78
CA GLN A 252 -17.00 21.05 0.92
C GLN A 252 -16.55 22.37 1.58
N ALA A 253 -15.25 22.48 1.83
CA ALA A 253 -14.71 23.74 2.31
C ALA A 253 -14.90 24.80 1.22
N PRO A 254 -15.26 26.04 1.57
CA PRO A 254 -15.38 27.13 0.61
C PRO A 254 -14.10 27.23 -0.24
N LYS A 255 -14.24 27.48 -1.55
CA LYS A 255 -13.09 27.74 -2.43
C LYS A 255 -12.25 28.86 -1.80
N GLY A 256 -10.96 28.58 -1.55
CA GLY A 256 -10.04 29.55 -0.94
C GLY A 256 -9.81 29.38 0.57
N SER A 257 -10.55 28.52 1.28
CA SER A 257 -10.27 28.26 2.68
C SER A 257 -8.96 27.46 2.84
N LYS A 258 -8.06 27.93 3.73
CA LYS A 258 -6.86 27.20 4.18
C LYS A 258 -7.22 26.01 5.09
N ALA A 259 -8.40 25.40 4.91
CA ALA A 259 -8.88 24.32 5.77
C ALA A 259 -7.90 23.16 5.75
N SER A 260 -7.55 22.67 6.94
CA SER A 260 -6.67 21.52 7.16
C SER A 260 -7.10 20.37 6.26
N TYR A 261 -6.15 19.86 5.54
CA TYR A 261 -6.32 18.88 4.48
C TYR A 261 -6.90 17.56 4.97
N GLY A 262 -7.96 17.31 5.58
CA GLY A 262 -8.58 15.99 5.85
C GLY A 262 -7.66 14.77 6.01
N VAL A 263 -6.35 15.00 6.22
CA VAL A 263 -5.34 13.98 6.39
C VAL A 263 -4.56 14.29 7.68
N LYS A 264 -4.57 13.33 8.60
CA LYS A 264 -3.70 13.29 9.76
C LYS A 264 -2.54 12.35 9.43
N ILE A 265 -1.30 12.78 9.64
CA ILE A 265 -0.10 11.96 9.40
C ILE A 265 0.51 11.61 10.74
N LEU A 266 0.64 10.32 10.99
CA LEU A 266 1.23 9.72 12.18
C LEU A 266 2.46 8.91 11.79
N VAL A 267 3.49 8.97 12.64
CA VAL A 267 4.73 8.22 12.47
C VAL A 267 5.20 7.66 13.82
N THR A 268 5.88 6.52 13.80
CA THR A 268 6.39 5.88 15.01
C THR A 268 7.80 6.33 15.38
N ASP A 269 8.47 7.03 14.46
CA ASP A 269 9.75 7.74 14.70
C ASP A 269 9.79 9.00 13.85
N MET A 270 10.39 10.07 14.40
CA MET A 270 10.45 11.39 13.78
C MET A 270 11.89 11.76 13.45
N THR A 271 12.23 11.66 12.18
CA THR A 271 13.54 12.05 11.65
C THR A 271 13.44 13.27 10.74
N LYS A 272 14.57 13.92 10.44
CA LYS A 272 14.62 15.02 9.46
C LYS A 272 14.10 14.59 8.07
N SER A 273 14.38 13.35 7.67
CA SER A 273 13.88 12.78 6.40
C SER A 273 12.35 12.65 6.41
N VAL A 274 11.76 12.22 7.53
CA VAL A 274 10.30 12.16 7.73
C VAL A 274 9.66 13.53 7.52
N GLU A 275 10.17 14.54 8.17
CA GLU A 275 9.66 15.92 8.04
C GLU A 275 9.80 16.44 6.59
N LYS A 276 10.97 16.26 5.98
CA LYS A 276 11.28 16.68 4.60
C LYS A 276 10.34 16.04 3.58
N LEU A 277 10.16 14.73 3.65
CA LEU A 277 9.31 13.99 2.71
C LEU A 277 7.82 14.27 2.94
N THR A 278 7.38 14.37 4.19
CA THR A 278 6.00 14.77 4.49
C THR A 278 5.70 16.17 3.96
N LYS A 279 6.60 17.12 4.16
CA LYS A 279 6.48 18.50 3.62
C LYS A 279 6.43 18.49 2.09
N LYS A 280 7.27 17.68 1.42
CA LYS A 280 7.30 17.54 -0.04
C LYS A 280 5.98 17.04 -0.62
N TRP A 281 5.32 16.08 0.04
CA TRP A 281 4.12 15.44 -0.51
C TRP A 281 2.80 16.03 -0.01
N PHE A 282 2.78 16.55 1.22
CA PHE A 282 1.58 17.10 1.86
C PHE A 282 1.68 18.56 2.29
N GLY A 283 2.77 19.25 1.91
CA GLY A 283 2.93 20.69 2.14
C GLY A 283 3.04 21.02 3.62
N ARG A 284 2.07 21.79 4.16
CA ARG A 284 2.13 22.29 5.54
C ARG A 284 1.69 21.28 6.61
N ILE A 285 1.28 20.06 6.24
CA ILE A 285 0.88 19.06 7.23
C ILE A 285 2.13 18.57 7.96
N LYS A 286 2.16 18.78 9.27
CA LYS A 286 3.22 18.25 10.13
C LYS A 286 2.85 16.84 10.59
N PRO A 287 3.76 15.86 10.49
CA PRO A 287 3.55 14.54 11.06
C PRO A 287 3.55 14.65 12.60
N LYS A 288 2.84 13.72 13.25
CA LYS A 288 2.80 13.58 14.70
C LYS A 288 3.41 12.25 15.10
N LEU A 289 4.29 12.28 16.10
CA LEU A 289 4.86 11.08 16.70
C LEU A 289 3.78 10.33 17.48
N VAL A 290 3.77 9.01 17.37
CA VAL A 290 2.89 8.13 18.15
C VAL A 290 3.65 6.90 18.63
N ASN A 291 3.23 6.38 19.80
CA ASN A 291 3.66 5.11 20.33
C ASN A 291 2.55 4.09 20.07
N LEU A 292 2.93 2.93 19.54
CA LEU A 292 2.03 1.80 19.25
C LEU A 292 1.89 0.91 20.48
#